data_c9f2aa5295ac61470e24786b54f631d0
#
_entry.id   c9f2aa5295ac61470e24786b54f631d0
#
_cell.length_a   1.000
_cell.length_b   1.000
_cell.length_c   1.000
_cell.angle_alpha   90.00
_cell.angle_beta   90.00
_cell.angle_gamma   90.00
#
_symmetry.space_group_name_H-M   'P 1'
#
loop_
_entity.id
_entity.type
_entity.pdbx_description
1 polymer ?
#
loop_
_entity_poly.entity_id
_entity_poly.type
_entity_poly.pdbx_seq_one_letter_code
_entity_poly.pdbx_strand_id
1 'polypeptide(L)'
;MPQFKHAVVITGSIGSGKSAVCELLRDRGFEIIDADKISHCVLDRCAAQVAEILGAQYVVQKDAQVANLNPHAEFSTSSGEEISSMPCVSVDRKKLGELVFKNPAELAKLEALLHPKITAEILSQAQALEAKEKLYFVDIPLFFESKRYEFFDKVAVVYAPKDTLIARVMKRNGLSYDAAKHRVELQIDIEQKRAMADFVIYNSGDLQNLRDETGSFLEKKLNML
;
A
#
# COMPACT_ATOMS: atom_id res chain seq x y z
N MET A 1 -0.25 -21.70 -14.40
CA MET A 1 -1.31 -21.55 -13.37
C MET A 1 -0.98 -20.31 -12.55
N PRO A 2 -1.96 -19.51 -12.12
CA PRO A 2 -1.70 -18.33 -11.29
C PRO A 2 -0.97 -18.74 -10.01
N GLN A 3 0.03 -17.96 -9.61
CA GLN A 3 0.84 -18.23 -8.40
C GLN A 3 0.01 -18.02 -7.13
N PHE A 4 -0.94 -17.04 -7.16
CA PHE A 4 -1.79 -16.66 -6.03
C PHE A 4 -3.25 -16.65 -6.46
N LYS A 5 -3.93 -17.81 -6.35
CA LYS A 5 -5.33 -18.00 -6.78
C LYS A 5 -6.33 -17.25 -5.90
N HIS A 6 -6.02 -17.16 -4.61
CA HIS A 6 -6.91 -16.60 -3.60
C HIS A 6 -6.64 -15.11 -3.36
N ALA A 7 -5.61 -14.53 -4.02
CA ALA A 7 -5.29 -13.12 -3.92
C ALA A 7 -6.14 -12.26 -4.87
N VAL A 8 -6.57 -11.10 -4.39
CA VAL A 8 -7.07 -10.01 -5.24
C VAL A 8 -6.39 -8.71 -4.84
N VAL A 9 -5.73 -8.06 -5.78
CA VAL A 9 -5.18 -6.73 -5.57
C VAL A 9 -6.31 -5.71 -5.51
N ILE A 10 -6.30 -4.85 -4.51
CA ILE A 10 -7.15 -3.65 -4.43
C ILE A 10 -6.30 -2.45 -4.79
N THR A 11 -6.67 -1.76 -5.86
CA THR A 11 -5.99 -0.55 -6.33
C THR A 11 -6.99 0.55 -6.69
N GLY A 12 -6.48 1.71 -7.08
CA GLY A 12 -7.31 2.85 -7.49
C GLY A 12 -6.52 4.14 -7.46
N SER A 13 -7.07 5.21 -8.00
CA SER A 13 -6.42 6.51 -8.00
C SER A 13 -6.60 7.24 -6.66
N ILE A 14 -5.76 8.25 -6.44
CA ILE A 14 -5.89 9.14 -5.29
C ILE A 14 -7.33 9.70 -5.23
N GLY A 15 -7.97 9.63 -4.06
CA GLY A 15 -9.36 10.07 -3.90
C GLY A 15 -10.43 9.04 -4.29
N SER A 16 -10.07 7.85 -4.81
CA SER A 16 -11.04 6.81 -5.17
C SER A 16 -11.80 6.20 -3.98
N GLY A 17 -11.23 6.29 -2.76
CA GLY A 17 -11.83 5.68 -1.55
C GLY A 17 -11.37 4.26 -1.30
N LYS A 18 -10.25 3.83 -1.88
CA LYS A 18 -9.64 2.52 -1.69
C LYS A 18 -9.52 2.12 -0.20
N SER A 19 -9.08 3.05 0.66
CA SER A 19 -8.96 2.79 2.10
C SER A 19 -10.28 2.41 2.76
N ALA A 20 -11.40 3.06 2.37
CA ALA A 20 -12.73 2.71 2.88
C ALA A 20 -13.16 1.30 2.43
N VAL A 21 -12.86 0.90 1.19
CA VAL A 21 -13.09 -0.48 0.73
C VAL A 21 -12.26 -1.46 1.55
N CYS A 22 -10.98 -1.17 1.78
CA CYS A 22 -10.12 -2.03 2.61
C CYS A 22 -10.64 -2.16 4.04
N GLU A 23 -11.17 -1.10 4.65
CA GLU A 23 -11.83 -1.16 5.96
C GLU A 23 -13.06 -2.06 5.92
N LEU A 24 -13.95 -1.89 4.94
CA LEU A 24 -15.15 -2.73 4.77
C LEU A 24 -14.81 -4.22 4.55
N LEU A 25 -13.70 -4.53 3.91
CA LEU A 25 -13.22 -5.90 3.73
C LEU A 25 -12.67 -6.46 5.06
N ARG A 26 -11.91 -5.68 5.84
CA ARG A 26 -11.44 -6.07 7.19
C ARG A 26 -12.60 -6.32 8.15
N ASP A 27 -13.62 -5.45 8.14
CA ASP A 27 -14.82 -5.59 8.97
C ASP A 27 -15.60 -6.89 8.67
N ARG A 28 -15.45 -7.43 7.44
CA ARG A 28 -16.00 -8.72 7.04
C ARG A 28 -15.07 -9.91 7.31
N GLY A 29 -13.94 -9.68 7.98
CA GLY A 29 -13.00 -10.72 8.40
C GLY A 29 -11.97 -11.15 7.34
N PHE A 30 -11.82 -10.39 6.24
CA PHE A 30 -10.80 -10.69 5.25
C PHE A 30 -9.43 -10.16 5.64
N GLU A 31 -8.40 -10.94 5.38
CA GLU A 31 -7.00 -10.55 5.55
C GLU A 31 -6.57 -9.61 4.42
N ILE A 32 -5.81 -8.56 4.75
CA ILE A 32 -5.31 -7.59 3.78
C ILE A 32 -3.83 -7.32 4.01
N ILE A 33 -3.03 -7.63 3.01
CA ILE A 33 -1.63 -7.23 2.91
C ILE A 33 -1.59 -5.76 2.46
N ASP A 34 -0.99 -4.90 3.25
CA ASP A 34 -0.92 -3.45 3.01
C ASP A 34 0.51 -3.08 2.56
N ALA A 35 0.69 -2.86 1.26
CA ALA A 35 2.00 -2.57 0.68
C ALA A 35 2.61 -1.25 1.18
N ASP A 36 1.80 -0.25 1.51
CA ASP A 36 2.29 1.01 2.07
C ASP A 36 2.82 0.80 3.49
N LYS A 37 2.11 0.04 4.34
CA LYS A 37 2.59 -0.32 5.67
C LYS A 37 3.88 -1.13 5.62
N ILE A 38 3.94 -2.12 4.73
CA ILE A 38 5.16 -2.92 4.51
C ILE A 38 6.31 -2.01 4.08
N SER A 39 6.09 -1.11 3.13
CA SER A 39 7.11 -0.15 2.68
C SER A 39 7.64 0.71 3.83
N HIS A 40 6.76 1.18 4.69
CA HIS A 40 7.14 1.95 5.87
C HIS A 40 7.96 1.13 6.88
N CYS A 41 7.57 -0.13 7.15
CA CYS A 41 8.30 -1.01 8.04
C CYS A 41 9.67 -1.38 7.49
N VAL A 42 9.76 -1.68 6.20
CA VAL A 42 11.02 -2.00 5.51
C VAL A 42 11.95 -0.79 5.52
N LEU A 43 11.44 0.42 5.26
CA LEU A 43 12.23 1.65 5.32
C LEU A 43 12.86 1.84 6.70
N ASP A 44 12.08 1.69 7.78
CA ASP A 44 12.57 1.85 9.14
C ASP A 44 13.61 0.75 9.50
N ARG A 45 13.39 -0.52 9.09
CA ARG A 45 14.39 -1.60 9.24
C ARG A 45 15.69 -1.33 8.47
N CYS A 46 15.62 -0.58 7.39
CA CYS A 46 16.77 -0.22 6.57
C CYS A 46 17.43 1.10 6.98
N ALA A 47 17.08 1.69 8.13
CA ALA A 47 17.56 3.01 8.54
C ALA A 47 19.09 3.15 8.53
N ALA A 48 19.83 2.12 8.99
CA ALA A 48 21.29 2.12 8.94
C ALA A 48 21.82 2.17 7.49
N GLN A 49 21.23 1.38 6.58
CA GLN A 49 21.61 1.36 5.16
C GLN A 49 21.22 2.68 4.47
N VAL A 50 20.09 3.29 4.86
CA VAL A 50 19.70 4.63 4.38
C VAL A 50 20.71 5.68 4.82
N ALA A 51 21.17 5.62 6.07
CA ALA A 51 22.21 6.51 6.57
C ALA A 51 23.54 6.37 5.79
N GLU A 52 23.90 5.15 5.42
CA GLU A 52 25.12 4.86 4.66
C GLU A 52 25.06 5.42 3.23
N ILE A 53 23.94 5.24 2.51
CA ILE A 53 23.82 5.61 1.10
C ILE A 53 23.38 7.05 0.86
N LEU A 54 22.61 7.66 1.78
CA LEU A 54 22.02 8.98 1.62
C LEU A 54 22.49 9.98 2.69
N GLY A 55 23.03 9.49 3.80
CA GLY A 55 23.58 10.31 4.89
C GLY A 55 22.81 10.16 6.22
N ALA A 56 23.56 10.26 7.32
CA ALA A 56 23.04 10.06 8.68
C ALA A 56 21.98 11.11 9.10
N GLN A 57 21.93 12.26 8.45
CA GLN A 57 20.95 13.32 8.74
C GLN A 57 19.49 12.95 8.42
N TYR A 58 19.27 11.85 7.68
CA TYR A 58 17.93 11.33 7.35
C TYR A 58 17.43 10.26 8.33
N VAL A 59 18.21 10.00 9.37
CA VAL A 59 17.88 8.98 10.38
C VAL A 59 17.80 9.65 11.75
N VAL A 60 16.80 9.26 12.53
CA VAL A 60 16.55 9.76 13.88
C VAL A 60 16.54 8.62 14.87
N GLN A 61 17.10 8.85 16.06
CA GLN A 61 16.95 7.92 17.17
C GLN A 61 15.53 8.08 17.73
N LYS A 62 14.80 6.96 17.86
CA LYS A 62 13.55 6.95 18.63
C LYS A 62 13.89 6.75 20.10
N ASP A 63 13.44 7.63 20.98
CA ASP A 63 13.48 7.40 22.40
C ASP A 63 12.72 6.10 22.74
N ALA A 64 13.34 5.24 23.54
CA ALA A 64 12.84 3.91 23.87
C ALA A 64 11.44 3.90 24.56
N GLN A 65 10.93 5.05 24.93
CA GLN A 65 9.61 5.21 25.59
C GLN A 65 8.42 5.15 24.62
N VAL A 66 8.61 5.25 23.31
CA VAL A 66 7.51 5.24 22.32
C VAL A 66 7.30 3.86 21.68
N ALA A 67 8.19 2.90 21.93
CA ALA A 67 8.11 1.55 21.34
C ALA A 67 6.93 0.69 21.86
N ASN A 68 6.26 1.09 22.94
CA ASN A 68 5.18 0.31 23.57
C ASN A 68 3.76 0.60 23.06
N LEU A 69 3.59 1.35 21.98
CA LEU A 69 2.27 1.72 21.46
C LEU A 69 1.87 1.01 20.15
N ASN A 70 2.51 -0.09 19.79
CA ASN A 70 2.11 -0.87 18.62
C ASN A 70 1.67 -2.28 19.02
N PRO A 71 0.37 -2.53 19.34
CA PRO A 71 -0.11 -3.82 19.83
C PRO A 71 -0.17 -4.94 18.78
N HIS A 72 0.31 -4.71 17.55
CA HIS A 72 0.30 -5.68 16.44
C HIS A 72 1.67 -6.15 15.97
N ALA A 73 2.71 -6.01 16.80
CA ALA A 73 4.06 -6.50 16.48
C ALA A 73 4.32 -7.90 17.05
N GLU A 74 3.36 -8.82 16.98
CA GLU A 74 3.62 -10.24 17.20
C GLU A 74 4.04 -10.88 15.88
N PHE A 75 5.33 -10.77 15.57
CA PHE A 75 5.97 -11.60 14.54
C PHE A 75 6.96 -12.54 15.22
N SER A 76 6.56 -13.81 15.37
CA SER A 76 7.42 -14.87 15.87
C SER A 76 8.52 -15.17 14.87
N THR A 77 9.73 -14.68 15.13
CA THR A 77 10.93 -15.22 14.48
C THR A 77 11.40 -16.44 15.25
N SER A 78 11.36 -17.61 14.61
CA SER A 78 11.91 -18.85 15.10
C SER A 78 13.45 -18.87 14.97
N SER A 79 14.14 -18.01 15.69
CA SER A 79 15.56 -18.14 16.02
C SER A 79 15.82 -17.25 17.24
N GLY A 80 16.08 -17.92 18.38
CA GLY A 80 16.29 -17.27 19.67
C GLY A 80 17.65 -16.57 19.75
N GLU A 81 17.75 -15.42 19.14
CA GLU A 81 18.82 -14.46 19.40
C GLU A 81 18.21 -13.29 20.18
N GLU A 82 18.70 -13.13 21.42
CA GLU A 82 18.40 -11.99 22.28
C GLU A 82 18.79 -10.70 21.56
N ILE A 83 17.78 -9.92 21.14
CA ILE A 83 17.96 -8.57 20.60
C ILE A 83 18.26 -7.64 21.78
N SER A 84 19.49 -7.72 22.28
CA SER A 84 20.06 -6.80 23.23
C SER A 84 20.24 -5.43 22.56
N SER A 85 19.46 -4.43 23.00
CA SER A 85 19.76 -2.98 22.97
C SER A 85 20.36 -2.37 21.71
N MET A 86 19.83 -2.62 20.51
CA MET A 86 20.07 -1.70 19.40
C MET A 86 19.20 -0.44 19.57
N PRO A 87 19.79 0.77 19.44
CA PRO A 87 18.99 2.01 19.46
C PRO A 87 17.90 1.91 18.40
N CYS A 88 16.65 2.15 18.82
CA CYS A 88 15.51 2.11 17.90
C CYS A 88 15.63 3.30 16.96
N VAL A 89 16.23 3.05 15.79
CA VAL A 89 16.51 4.05 14.77
C VAL A 89 15.39 4.03 13.75
N SER A 90 14.89 5.18 13.34
CA SER A 90 13.89 5.30 12.27
C SER A 90 14.30 6.36 11.26
N VAL A 91 13.69 6.34 10.09
CA VAL A 91 13.96 7.31 9.03
C VAL A 91 13.09 8.55 9.23
N ASP A 92 13.70 9.76 9.15
CA ASP A 92 12.97 11.01 9.00
C ASP A 92 12.36 11.08 7.59
N ARG A 93 11.14 10.56 7.47
CA ARG A 93 10.43 10.43 6.18
C ARG A 93 10.19 11.78 5.52
N LYS A 94 10.04 12.87 6.30
CA LYS A 94 9.82 14.19 5.75
C LYS A 94 11.09 14.70 5.06
N LYS A 95 12.21 14.68 5.78
CA LYS A 95 13.51 15.11 5.21
C LYS A 95 13.95 14.22 4.05
N LEU A 96 13.78 12.90 4.19
CA LEU A 96 14.10 11.96 3.13
C LEU A 96 13.23 12.21 1.89
N GLY A 97 11.91 12.42 2.07
CA GLY A 97 10.99 12.75 0.98
C GLY A 97 11.38 14.04 0.25
N GLU A 98 11.79 15.09 0.98
CA GLU A 98 12.25 16.34 0.37
C GLU A 98 13.54 16.17 -0.47
N LEU A 99 14.44 15.28 -0.05
CA LEU A 99 15.64 14.94 -0.82
C LEU A 99 15.28 14.22 -2.12
N VAL A 100 14.59 13.09 -2.01
CA VAL A 100 14.33 12.20 -3.15
C VAL A 100 13.39 12.81 -4.17
N PHE A 101 12.47 13.68 -3.74
CA PHE A 101 11.59 14.42 -4.64
C PHE A 101 12.36 15.40 -5.55
N LYS A 102 13.46 15.98 -5.05
CA LYS A 102 14.28 16.94 -5.80
C LYS A 102 15.44 16.30 -6.54
N ASN A 103 15.78 15.06 -6.21
CA ASN A 103 16.99 14.40 -6.73
C ASN A 103 16.68 12.97 -7.22
N PRO A 104 16.43 12.79 -8.54
CA PRO A 104 16.13 11.49 -9.11
C PRO A 104 17.22 10.42 -8.89
N ALA A 105 18.49 10.82 -8.80
CA ALA A 105 19.59 9.88 -8.57
C ALA A 105 19.54 9.31 -7.14
N GLU A 106 19.21 10.13 -6.14
CA GLU A 106 19.05 9.67 -4.75
C GLU A 106 17.76 8.82 -4.60
N LEU A 107 16.70 9.19 -5.33
CA LEU A 107 15.50 8.35 -5.40
C LEU A 107 15.84 6.96 -5.93
N ALA A 108 16.59 6.87 -7.03
CA ALA A 108 16.96 5.58 -7.63
C ALA A 108 17.79 4.70 -6.67
N LYS A 109 18.71 5.30 -5.90
CA LYS A 109 19.48 4.57 -4.86
C LYS A 109 18.56 4.01 -3.77
N LEU A 110 17.65 4.84 -3.27
CA LEU A 110 16.68 4.43 -2.25
C LEU A 110 15.77 3.31 -2.75
N GLU A 111 15.27 3.46 -3.97
CA GLU A 111 14.43 2.46 -4.62
C GLU A 111 15.17 1.13 -4.81
N ALA A 112 16.41 1.16 -5.28
CA ALA A 112 17.23 -0.04 -5.45
C ALA A 112 17.46 -0.79 -4.12
N LEU A 113 17.56 -0.07 -3.00
CA LEU A 113 17.67 -0.66 -1.68
C LEU A 113 16.35 -1.28 -1.20
N LEU A 114 15.24 -0.57 -1.36
CA LEU A 114 13.97 -0.91 -0.70
C LEU A 114 13.11 -1.87 -1.52
N HIS A 115 13.04 -1.71 -2.85
CA HIS A 115 12.11 -2.47 -3.68
C HIS A 115 12.26 -3.99 -3.58
N PRO A 116 13.47 -4.57 -3.63
CA PRO A 116 13.62 -6.02 -3.49
C PRO A 116 13.11 -6.53 -2.14
N LYS A 117 13.35 -5.76 -1.07
CA LYS A 117 12.95 -6.12 0.30
C LYS A 117 11.46 -6.01 0.51
N ILE A 118 10.83 -4.96 -0.03
CA ILE A 118 9.36 -4.77 0.00
C ILE A 118 8.67 -5.90 -0.77
N THR A 119 9.16 -6.21 -1.97
CA THR A 119 8.60 -7.29 -2.79
C THR A 119 8.74 -8.64 -2.08
N ALA A 120 9.90 -8.94 -1.49
CA ALA A 120 10.12 -10.17 -0.74
C ALA A 120 9.17 -10.30 0.47
N GLU A 121 8.93 -9.21 1.21
CA GLU A 121 8.01 -9.19 2.34
C GLU A 121 6.56 -9.42 1.89
N ILE A 122 6.12 -8.74 0.82
CA ILE A 122 4.78 -8.93 0.24
C ILE A 122 4.60 -10.39 -0.22
N LEU A 123 5.59 -10.95 -0.92
CA LEU A 123 5.56 -12.34 -1.38
C LEU A 123 5.49 -13.32 -0.20
N SER A 124 6.26 -13.11 0.85
CA SER A 124 6.26 -13.95 2.05
C SER A 124 4.88 -13.97 2.71
N GLN A 125 4.27 -12.79 2.90
CA GLN A 125 2.92 -12.70 3.48
C GLN A 125 1.87 -13.31 2.55
N ALA A 126 1.98 -13.08 1.23
CA ALA A 126 1.07 -13.67 0.26
C ALA A 126 1.16 -15.20 0.24
N GLN A 127 2.36 -15.79 0.31
CA GLN A 127 2.53 -17.25 0.40
C GLN A 127 1.90 -17.83 1.67
N ALA A 128 2.07 -17.15 2.81
CA ALA A 128 1.47 -17.59 4.07
C ALA A 128 -0.08 -17.54 4.05
N LEU A 129 -0.67 -16.55 3.34
CA LEU A 129 -2.11 -16.46 3.19
C LEU A 129 -2.64 -17.43 2.14
N GLU A 130 -1.94 -17.62 1.03
CA GLU A 130 -2.30 -18.58 -0.02
C GLU A 130 -2.39 -20.02 0.52
N ALA A 131 -1.50 -20.39 1.44
CA ALA A 131 -1.50 -21.69 2.10
C ALA A 131 -2.77 -21.95 2.95
N LYS A 132 -3.52 -20.89 3.30
CA LYS A 132 -4.81 -21.03 4.01
C LYS A 132 -5.97 -21.36 3.07
N GLU A 133 -5.78 -21.30 1.75
CA GLU A 133 -6.79 -21.53 0.71
C GLU A 133 -8.07 -20.68 0.89
N LYS A 134 -7.90 -19.44 1.38
CA LYS A 134 -8.99 -18.50 1.63
C LYS A 134 -8.72 -17.20 0.88
N LEU A 135 -9.79 -16.57 0.39
CA LEU A 135 -9.72 -15.25 -0.24
C LEU A 135 -9.05 -14.23 0.68
N TYR A 136 -8.06 -13.54 0.17
CA TYR A 136 -7.39 -12.41 0.81
C TYR A 136 -7.12 -11.28 -0.19
N PHE A 137 -6.81 -10.11 0.32
CA PHE A 137 -6.59 -8.95 -0.52
C PHE A 137 -5.17 -8.38 -0.34
N VAL A 138 -4.70 -7.69 -1.39
CA VAL A 138 -3.41 -7.00 -1.37
C VAL A 138 -3.65 -5.55 -1.75
N ASP A 139 -3.47 -4.63 -0.82
CA ASP A 139 -3.64 -3.20 -1.02
C ASP A 139 -2.39 -2.60 -1.65
N ILE A 140 -2.42 -2.30 -2.95
CA ILE A 140 -1.32 -1.70 -3.71
C ILE A 140 -1.83 -0.47 -4.46
N PRO A 141 -1.61 0.74 -3.94
CA PRO A 141 -2.13 1.98 -4.54
C PRO A 141 -1.70 2.23 -5.98
N LEU A 142 -0.43 1.98 -6.29
CA LEU A 142 0.20 2.23 -7.59
C LEU A 142 0.52 0.91 -8.32
N PHE A 143 -0.43 -0.02 -8.34
CA PHE A 143 -0.23 -1.35 -8.91
C PHE A 143 0.17 -1.29 -10.39
N PHE A 144 -0.62 -0.59 -11.19
CA PHE A 144 -0.39 -0.51 -12.63
C PHE A 144 0.83 0.35 -12.99
N GLU A 145 1.09 1.40 -12.22
CA GLU A 145 2.24 2.29 -12.42
C GLU A 145 3.56 1.60 -12.13
N SER A 146 3.61 0.78 -11.08
CA SER A 146 4.85 0.18 -10.62
C SER A 146 5.34 -0.99 -11.47
N LYS A 147 4.45 -1.75 -12.11
CA LYS A 147 4.73 -2.98 -12.87
C LYS A 147 5.55 -4.03 -12.12
N ARG A 148 5.57 -3.97 -10.77
CA ARG A 148 6.44 -4.83 -9.93
C ARG A 148 5.72 -6.05 -9.38
N TYR A 149 4.39 -6.04 -9.42
CA TYR A 149 3.55 -7.01 -8.75
C TYR A 149 2.75 -7.85 -9.74
N GLU A 150 3.29 -8.06 -10.95
CA GLU A 150 2.65 -8.81 -12.04
C GLU A 150 2.43 -10.30 -11.73
N PHE A 151 2.96 -10.78 -10.60
CA PHE A 151 2.68 -12.11 -10.08
C PHE A 151 1.30 -12.24 -9.41
N PHE A 152 0.58 -11.15 -9.21
CA PHE A 152 -0.84 -11.16 -8.86
C PHE A 152 -1.69 -11.01 -10.11
N ASP A 153 -2.55 -12.00 -10.37
CA ASP A 153 -3.32 -12.09 -11.62
C ASP A 153 -4.67 -11.38 -11.55
N LYS A 154 -5.24 -11.18 -10.33
CA LYS A 154 -6.58 -10.62 -10.15
C LYS A 154 -6.52 -9.23 -9.52
N VAL A 155 -7.15 -8.27 -10.19
CA VAL A 155 -7.11 -6.86 -9.80
C VAL A 155 -8.52 -6.29 -9.72
N ALA A 156 -8.86 -5.68 -8.57
CA ALA A 156 -10.07 -4.88 -8.37
C ALA A 156 -9.69 -3.40 -8.28
N VAL A 157 -10.28 -2.59 -9.13
CA VAL A 157 -10.12 -1.13 -9.11
C VAL A 157 -11.27 -0.49 -8.36
N VAL A 158 -10.94 0.31 -7.34
CA VAL A 158 -11.91 1.22 -6.72
C VAL A 158 -12.01 2.45 -7.60
N TYR A 159 -13.18 2.62 -8.21
CA TYR A 159 -13.43 3.62 -9.23
C TYR A 159 -14.33 4.75 -8.71
N ALA A 160 -13.98 5.96 -9.06
CA ALA A 160 -14.87 7.12 -9.06
C ALA A 160 -14.51 8.02 -10.25
N PRO A 161 -15.47 8.78 -10.84
CA PRO A 161 -15.18 9.69 -11.93
C PRO A 161 -14.10 10.72 -11.58
N LYS A 162 -13.31 11.14 -12.58
CA LYS A 162 -12.16 12.04 -12.40
C LYS A 162 -12.50 13.31 -11.62
N ASP A 163 -13.65 13.94 -11.91
CA ASP A 163 -14.08 15.14 -11.19
C ASP A 163 -14.35 14.85 -9.71
N THR A 164 -14.91 13.69 -9.39
CA THR A 164 -15.11 13.25 -8.01
C THR A 164 -13.77 13.03 -7.29
N LEU A 165 -12.77 12.45 -7.98
CA LEU A 165 -11.41 12.29 -7.43
C LEU A 165 -10.81 13.65 -7.09
N ILE A 166 -10.86 14.61 -8.02
CA ILE A 166 -10.34 15.97 -7.85
C ILE A 166 -11.02 16.64 -6.65
N ALA A 167 -12.37 16.63 -6.60
CA ALA A 167 -13.14 17.24 -5.51
C ALA A 167 -12.77 16.63 -4.14
N ARG A 168 -12.62 15.30 -4.06
CA ARG A 168 -12.21 14.62 -2.83
C ARG A 168 -10.78 14.96 -2.41
N VAL A 169 -9.84 15.08 -3.36
CA VAL A 169 -8.45 15.49 -3.11
C VAL A 169 -8.39 16.94 -2.63
N MET A 170 -9.15 17.85 -3.26
CA MET A 170 -9.29 19.24 -2.79
C MET A 170 -9.74 19.30 -1.34
N LYS A 171 -10.84 18.62 -1.02
CA LYS A 171 -11.43 18.63 0.33
C LYS A 171 -10.48 18.03 1.38
N ARG A 172 -9.84 16.89 1.08
CA ARG A 172 -8.96 16.17 2.01
C ARG A 172 -7.67 16.91 2.30
N ASN A 173 -7.10 17.55 1.28
CA ASN A 173 -5.75 18.13 1.35
C ASN A 173 -5.73 19.66 1.39
N GLY A 174 -6.88 20.34 1.34
CA GLY A 174 -6.97 21.80 1.29
C GLY A 174 -6.35 22.42 0.04
N LEU A 175 -6.40 21.73 -1.10
CA LEU A 175 -5.74 22.14 -2.34
C LEU A 175 -6.69 22.94 -3.24
N SER A 176 -6.10 23.82 -4.08
CA SER A 176 -6.82 24.39 -5.23
C SER A 176 -7.18 23.32 -6.24
N TYR A 177 -8.13 23.64 -7.13
CA TYR A 177 -8.55 22.73 -8.22
C TYR A 177 -7.36 22.29 -9.07
N ASP A 178 -6.52 23.23 -9.51
CA ASP A 178 -5.38 22.94 -10.38
C ASP A 178 -4.34 22.04 -9.67
N ALA A 179 -4.07 22.31 -8.40
CA ALA A 179 -3.15 21.47 -7.62
C ALA A 179 -3.70 20.05 -7.38
N ALA A 180 -4.99 19.93 -7.13
CA ALA A 180 -5.66 18.63 -6.96
C ALA A 180 -5.72 17.86 -8.29
N LYS A 181 -6.09 18.55 -9.38
CA LYS A 181 -6.11 17.99 -10.73
C LYS A 181 -4.72 17.48 -11.12
N HIS A 182 -3.69 18.28 -10.93
CA HIS A 182 -2.31 17.86 -11.20
C HIS A 182 -1.94 16.58 -10.44
N ARG A 183 -2.28 16.48 -9.16
CA ARG A 183 -2.02 15.25 -8.37
C ARG A 183 -2.75 14.02 -8.90
N VAL A 184 -3.97 14.19 -9.38
CA VAL A 184 -4.72 13.08 -10.00
C VAL A 184 -4.08 12.68 -11.33
N GLU A 185 -3.62 13.63 -12.13
CA GLU A 185 -3.02 13.43 -13.46
C GLU A 185 -1.58 12.87 -13.42
N LEU A 186 -0.91 12.89 -12.27
CA LEU A 186 0.37 12.19 -12.07
C LEU A 186 0.22 10.65 -12.05
N GLN A 187 -0.99 10.15 -11.90
CA GLN A 187 -1.28 8.71 -11.93
C GLN A 187 -1.89 8.32 -13.28
N ILE A 188 -1.85 7.03 -13.61
CA ILE A 188 -2.60 6.50 -14.76
C ILE A 188 -4.06 6.89 -14.62
N ASP A 189 -4.68 7.31 -15.73
CA ASP A 189 -6.08 7.72 -15.76
C ASP A 189 -6.98 6.61 -15.22
N ILE A 190 -7.98 7.00 -14.42
CA ILE A 190 -8.85 6.04 -13.73
C ILE A 190 -9.69 5.21 -14.72
N GLU A 191 -10.02 5.75 -15.90
CA GLU A 191 -10.71 4.99 -16.95
C GLU A 191 -9.80 3.92 -17.56
N GLN A 192 -8.52 4.22 -17.72
CA GLN A 192 -7.54 3.23 -18.15
C GLN A 192 -7.36 2.13 -17.09
N LYS A 193 -7.23 2.51 -15.82
CA LYS A 193 -7.18 1.52 -14.72
C LYS A 193 -8.42 0.64 -14.71
N ARG A 194 -9.61 1.24 -14.87
CA ARG A 194 -10.88 0.52 -14.97
C ARG A 194 -10.90 -0.51 -16.10
N ALA A 195 -10.35 -0.13 -17.27
CA ALA A 195 -10.30 -1.01 -18.42
C ALA A 195 -9.31 -2.18 -18.27
N MET A 196 -8.28 -2.03 -17.42
CA MET A 196 -7.28 -3.07 -17.12
C MET A 196 -7.67 -4.00 -15.97
N ALA A 197 -8.73 -3.68 -15.24
CA ALA A 197 -9.13 -4.41 -14.04
C ALA A 197 -10.01 -5.62 -14.35
N ASP A 198 -9.87 -6.71 -13.57
CA ASP A 198 -10.81 -7.84 -13.57
C ASP A 198 -12.14 -7.48 -12.89
N PHE A 199 -12.08 -6.63 -11.87
CA PHE A 199 -13.24 -6.19 -11.09
C PHE A 199 -13.22 -4.68 -10.88
N VAL A 200 -14.42 -4.08 -10.83
CA VAL A 200 -14.59 -2.66 -10.53
C VAL A 200 -15.52 -2.52 -9.34
N ILE A 201 -15.10 -1.76 -8.33
CA ILE A 201 -15.92 -1.38 -7.17
C ILE A 201 -16.23 0.10 -7.33
N TYR A 202 -17.47 0.42 -7.64
CA TYR A 202 -17.89 1.80 -7.88
C TYR A 202 -18.06 2.55 -6.55
N ASN A 203 -17.41 3.70 -6.44
CA ASN A 203 -17.49 4.61 -5.29
C ASN A 203 -17.89 6.01 -5.75
N SER A 204 -19.05 6.12 -6.41
CA SER A 204 -19.60 7.39 -6.89
C SER A 204 -20.74 7.92 -6.00
N GLY A 205 -21.26 7.10 -5.09
CA GLY A 205 -22.33 7.43 -4.16
C GLY A 205 -21.87 7.70 -2.74
N ASP A 206 -22.75 7.44 -1.80
CA ASP A 206 -22.51 7.53 -0.36
C ASP A 206 -21.84 6.25 0.20
N LEU A 207 -21.66 6.22 1.52
CA LEU A 207 -21.05 5.07 2.20
C LEU A 207 -21.90 3.80 2.10
N GLN A 208 -23.24 3.92 2.10
CA GLN A 208 -24.10 2.75 1.95
C GLN A 208 -23.98 2.13 0.57
N ASN A 209 -23.98 2.97 -0.46
CA ASN A 209 -23.71 2.51 -1.84
C ASN A 209 -22.35 1.80 -1.95
N LEU A 210 -21.30 2.33 -1.30
CA LEU A 210 -19.99 1.67 -1.30
C LEU A 210 -20.02 0.31 -0.59
N ARG A 211 -20.80 0.16 0.49
CA ARG A 211 -21.00 -1.13 1.17
C ARG A 211 -21.68 -2.15 0.26
N ASP A 212 -22.69 -1.72 -0.48
CA ASP A 212 -23.44 -2.59 -1.40
C ASP A 212 -22.57 -3.01 -2.59
N GLU A 213 -21.82 -2.07 -3.18
CA GLU A 213 -20.87 -2.34 -4.26
C GLU A 213 -19.76 -3.31 -3.80
N THR A 214 -19.22 -3.11 -2.59
CA THR A 214 -18.21 -4.03 -2.01
C THR A 214 -18.82 -5.41 -1.74
N GLY A 215 -20.08 -5.49 -1.31
CA GLY A 215 -20.82 -6.75 -1.14
C GLY A 215 -20.98 -7.50 -2.46
N SER A 216 -21.48 -6.81 -3.48
CA SER A 216 -21.67 -7.38 -4.83
C SER A 216 -20.35 -7.84 -5.46
N PHE A 217 -19.26 -7.12 -5.23
CA PHE A 217 -17.92 -7.55 -5.64
C PHE A 217 -17.52 -8.88 -4.97
N LEU A 218 -17.72 -8.99 -3.66
CA LEU A 218 -17.38 -10.20 -2.91
C LEU A 218 -18.18 -11.41 -3.37
N GLU A 219 -19.50 -11.26 -3.59
CA GLU A 219 -20.35 -12.32 -4.11
C GLU A 219 -19.87 -12.82 -5.47
N LYS A 220 -19.56 -11.92 -6.40
CA LYS A 220 -18.99 -12.27 -7.70
C LYS A 220 -17.67 -13.04 -7.56
N LYS A 221 -16.77 -12.58 -6.65
CA LYS A 221 -15.46 -13.22 -6.48
C LYS A 221 -15.57 -14.58 -5.80
N LEU A 222 -16.40 -14.72 -4.77
CA LEU A 222 -16.59 -16.01 -4.06
C LEU A 222 -17.21 -17.08 -4.96
N ASN A 223 -18.06 -16.69 -5.92
CA ASN A 223 -18.64 -17.61 -6.90
C ASN A 223 -17.65 -18.05 -8.00
N MET A 224 -16.43 -17.48 -8.03
CA MET A 224 -15.38 -17.81 -9.02
C MET A 224 -14.24 -18.66 -8.41
N LEU A 225 -14.25 -18.90 -7.11
CA LEU A 225 -13.31 -19.76 -6.37
C LEU A 225 -13.83 -21.18 -6.31
#